data_4c25c8b1409c8d848f88529e6f8d5c56
#
_entry.id   4c25c8b1409c8d848f88529e6f8d5c56
#
_cell.length_a   1.000
_cell.length_b   1.000
_cell.length_c   1.000
_cell.angle_alpha   90.00
_cell.angle_beta   90.00
_cell.angle_gamma   90.00
#
_symmetry.space_group_name_H-M   'P 1'
#
loop_
_entity.id
_entity.type
_entity.pdbx_description
1 polymer ?
#
loop_
_entity_poly.entity_id
_entity_poly.type
_entity_poly.pdbx_seq_one_letter_code
_entity_poly.pdbx_strand_id
1 'polypeptide(L)'
;RVAEVPLEKLTGDYTQKNFMIKFRVNETRGNNAFTSFDGHRLTSDYKRALTRRRNSRIDCNFVLKLKDDVQIRIKPIIMVDKRIKKSQEKVLRALAHENIEKSLTQLTLSEALKKIYSGDLSKEAAATLKSTYPTKRVEISKISVMNPASLMEVPPDEDELEKILSSKDEKETVEETVSEETE
;
A
#
# COMPACT_ATOMS: atom_id res chain seq x y z
N ARG A 1 2.35 14.34 -13.80
CA ARG A 1 2.48 15.13 -12.55
C ARG A 1 2.08 14.26 -11.36
N VAL A 2 2.54 14.60 -10.14
CA VAL A 2 2.22 13.88 -8.92
C VAL A 2 1.55 14.83 -7.95
N ALA A 3 0.41 14.43 -7.40
CA ALA A 3 -0.30 15.12 -6.34
C ALA A 3 -0.04 14.41 -5.00
N GLU A 4 0.19 15.16 -3.92
CA GLU A 4 0.35 14.61 -2.58
C GLU A 4 -0.82 15.04 -1.70
N VAL A 5 -1.50 14.08 -1.09
CA VAL A 5 -2.67 14.31 -0.23
C VAL A 5 -2.47 13.58 1.09
N PRO A 6 -2.70 14.22 2.26
CA PRO A 6 -2.69 13.52 3.53
C PRO A 6 -3.85 12.53 3.60
N LEU A 7 -3.58 11.33 4.13
CA LEU A 7 -4.56 10.24 4.23
C LEU A 7 -5.77 10.64 5.08
N GLU A 8 -5.56 11.47 6.10
CA GLU A 8 -6.62 12.05 6.93
C GLU A 8 -7.75 12.71 6.11
N LYS A 9 -7.40 13.41 5.03
CA LYS A 9 -8.40 14.07 4.17
C LYS A 9 -9.22 13.09 3.33
N LEU A 10 -8.73 11.87 3.13
CA LEU A 10 -9.41 10.84 2.34
C LEU A 10 -10.27 9.93 3.21
N THR A 11 -9.79 9.58 4.41
CA THR A 11 -10.46 8.64 5.31
C THR A 11 -11.27 9.33 6.40
N GLY A 12 -10.98 10.59 6.72
CA GLY A 12 -11.56 11.31 7.85
C GLY A 12 -10.90 10.96 9.21
N ASP A 13 -9.97 10.00 9.23
CA ASP A 13 -9.32 9.52 10.45
C ASP A 13 -8.12 10.38 10.83
N TYR A 14 -8.22 11.11 11.93
CA TYR A 14 -7.17 11.98 12.45
C TYR A 14 -5.87 11.24 12.83
N THR A 15 -5.98 9.96 13.18
CA THR A 15 -4.83 9.11 13.52
C THR A 15 -3.87 8.92 12.35
N GLN A 16 -4.36 9.04 11.12
CA GLN A 16 -3.63 8.79 9.88
C GLN A 16 -3.01 10.06 9.25
N LYS A 17 -3.01 11.19 9.95
CA LYS A 17 -2.46 12.47 9.49
C LYS A 17 -0.98 12.43 9.05
N ASN A 18 -0.23 11.47 9.55
CA ASN A 18 1.20 11.33 9.27
C ASN A 18 1.51 10.66 7.93
N PHE A 19 0.50 10.08 7.27
CA PHE A 19 0.65 9.43 5.98
C PHE A 19 0.30 10.41 4.84
N MET A 20 1.26 10.63 3.95
CA MET A 20 1.07 11.41 2.72
C MET A 20 1.00 10.44 1.55
N ILE A 21 -0.15 10.36 0.90
CA ILE A 21 -0.33 9.53 -0.29
C ILE A 21 0.07 10.33 -1.53
N LYS A 22 0.68 9.64 -2.47
CA LYS A 22 1.09 10.16 -3.77
C LYS A 22 0.22 9.56 -4.84
N PHE A 23 -0.41 10.42 -5.61
CA PHE A 23 -1.18 10.05 -6.79
C PHE A 23 -0.47 10.58 -8.04
N ARG A 24 -0.34 9.73 -9.03
CA ARG A 24 0.14 10.13 -10.37
C ARG A 24 -1.06 10.50 -11.20
N VAL A 25 -1.03 11.68 -11.79
CA VAL A 25 -2.05 12.11 -12.75
C VAL A 25 -1.75 11.45 -14.09
N ASN A 26 -2.66 10.62 -14.56
CA ASN A 26 -2.56 9.92 -15.85
C ASN A 26 -3.17 10.78 -16.94
N GLU A 27 -4.40 11.23 -16.75
CA GLU A 27 -5.16 12.00 -17.74
C GLU A 27 -5.98 13.10 -17.06
N THR A 28 -6.27 14.16 -17.80
CA THR A 28 -7.15 15.25 -17.36
C THR A 28 -8.24 15.47 -18.39
N ARG A 29 -9.50 15.44 -17.95
CA ARG A 29 -10.69 15.73 -18.80
C ARG A 29 -11.47 16.87 -18.16
N GLY A 30 -11.43 18.03 -18.80
CA GLY A 30 -12.04 19.25 -18.24
C GLY A 30 -11.49 19.60 -16.85
N ASN A 31 -12.33 19.58 -15.84
CA ASN A 31 -11.98 19.85 -14.45
C ASN A 31 -11.59 18.60 -13.65
N ASN A 32 -11.74 17.41 -14.22
CA ASN A 32 -11.46 16.14 -13.56
C ASN A 32 -10.06 15.64 -13.93
N ALA A 33 -9.35 15.08 -12.96
CA ALA A 33 -8.06 14.45 -13.15
C ALA A 33 -8.13 12.98 -12.72
N PHE A 34 -7.88 12.06 -13.66
CA PHE A 34 -7.79 10.63 -13.38
C PHE A 34 -6.41 10.32 -12.85
N THR A 35 -6.37 9.65 -11.69
CA THR A 35 -5.12 9.42 -10.97
C THR A 35 -4.95 7.97 -10.62
N SER A 36 -3.70 7.50 -10.62
CA SER A 36 -3.31 6.19 -10.11
C SER A 36 -2.46 6.33 -8.86
N PHE A 37 -2.45 5.31 -8.02
CA PHE A 37 -1.62 5.26 -6.83
C PHE A 37 -0.13 5.13 -7.21
N ASP A 38 0.71 6.07 -6.80
CA ASP A 38 2.16 6.06 -7.00
C ASP A 38 2.92 5.58 -5.76
N GLY A 39 2.34 5.78 -4.59
CA GLY A 39 2.93 5.36 -3.32
C GLY A 39 2.50 6.19 -2.13
N HIS A 40 3.17 5.97 -1.01
CA HIS A 40 3.00 6.85 0.15
C HIS A 40 4.34 7.21 0.80
N ARG A 41 4.33 8.23 1.63
CA ARG A 41 5.44 8.57 2.52
C ARG A 41 4.94 9.05 3.88
N LEU A 42 5.70 8.77 4.93
CA LEU A 42 5.50 9.40 6.22
C LEU A 42 6.02 10.84 6.20
N THR A 43 5.37 11.72 6.94
CA THR A 43 5.83 13.10 7.16
C THR A 43 7.21 13.12 7.83
N SER A 44 8.00 14.16 7.52
CA SER A 44 9.35 14.30 8.08
C SER A 44 9.33 14.48 9.60
N ASP A 45 8.32 15.20 10.10
CA ASP A 45 8.18 15.51 11.52
C ASP A 45 7.87 14.25 12.33
N TYR A 46 6.99 13.40 11.82
CA TYR A 46 6.71 12.10 12.44
C TYR A 46 7.96 11.20 12.48
N LYS A 47 8.72 11.13 11.38
CA LYS A 47 9.99 10.38 11.36
C LYS A 47 11.00 10.91 12.36
N ARG A 48 11.09 12.24 12.56
CA ARG A 48 11.93 12.87 13.58
C ARG A 48 11.44 12.54 14.98
N ALA A 49 10.12 12.59 15.22
CA ALA A 49 9.53 12.26 16.51
C ALA A 49 9.76 10.81 16.93
N LEU A 50 9.79 9.88 15.95
CA LEU A 50 10.13 8.48 16.20
C LEU A 50 11.59 8.30 16.65
N THR A 51 12.51 9.11 16.11
CA THR A 51 13.95 8.98 16.36
C THR A 51 14.34 9.77 17.61
N ARG A 52 14.62 9.07 18.69
CA ARG A 52 15.07 9.67 19.96
C ARG A 52 16.53 9.33 20.28
N ARG A 53 17.18 10.12 21.09
CA ARG A 53 18.54 9.82 21.59
C ARG A 53 18.54 8.48 22.34
N ARG A 54 19.65 7.74 22.28
CA ARG A 54 19.90 6.42 22.86
C ARG A 54 19.21 5.26 22.16
N ASN A 55 18.24 5.50 21.27
CA ASN A 55 17.58 4.48 20.47
C ASN A 55 18.35 4.25 19.18
N SER A 56 18.30 3.01 18.67
CA SER A 56 18.80 2.69 17.33
C SER A 56 17.65 2.70 16.34
N ARG A 57 17.90 3.32 15.17
CA ARG A 57 17.00 3.32 14.03
C ARG A 57 17.62 2.47 12.93
N ILE A 58 16.88 1.52 12.43
CA ILE A 58 17.27 0.65 11.32
C ILE A 58 16.37 0.96 10.14
N ASP A 59 16.94 1.46 9.06
CA ASP A 59 16.25 1.64 7.80
C ASP A 59 16.45 0.40 6.93
N CYS A 60 15.35 -0.09 6.39
CA CYS A 60 15.34 -1.21 5.44
C CYS A 60 14.83 -0.73 4.08
N ASN A 61 15.13 -1.48 3.03
CA ASN A 61 14.67 -1.21 1.68
C ASN A 61 14.51 -2.54 0.94
N PHE A 62 13.27 -2.88 0.63
CA PHE A 62 12.90 -4.14 -0.02
C PHE A 62 12.11 -3.86 -1.29
N VAL A 63 12.25 -4.73 -2.26
CA VAL A 63 11.40 -4.75 -3.44
C VAL A 63 10.65 -6.07 -3.41
N LEU A 64 9.34 -6.00 -3.44
CA LEU A 64 8.44 -7.14 -3.37
C LEU A 64 7.52 -7.14 -4.58
N LYS A 65 7.15 -8.34 -5.03
CA LYS A 65 6.14 -8.57 -6.05
C LYS A 65 4.86 -9.03 -5.37
N LEU A 66 3.76 -8.35 -5.63
CA LEU A 66 2.43 -8.70 -5.14
C LEU A 66 1.77 -9.74 -6.05
N LYS A 67 0.60 -10.24 -5.63
CA LYS A 67 -0.21 -11.19 -6.40
C LYS A 67 -0.62 -10.61 -7.78
N ASP A 68 -0.86 -9.31 -7.86
CA ASP A 68 -1.26 -8.60 -9.08
C ASP A 68 -0.08 -8.27 -10.02
N ASP A 69 1.05 -8.94 -9.89
CA ASP A 69 2.30 -8.67 -10.61
C ASP A 69 2.86 -7.25 -10.43
N VAL A 70 2.26 -6.46 -9.55
CA VAL A 70 2.72 -5.12 -9.22
C VAL A 70 3.96 -5.20 -8.34
N GLN A 71 5.05 -4.57 -8.80
CA GLN A 71 6.27 -4.46 -8.02
C GLN A 71 6.22 -3.20 -7.14
N ILE A 72 6.38 -3.39 -5.84
CA ILE A 72 6.43 -2.31 -4.86
C ILE A 72 7.77 -2.28 -4.14
N ARG A 73 8.27 -1.08 -3.92
CA ARG A 73 9.43 -0.83 -3.07
C ARG A 73 8.96 -0.32 -1.72
N ILE A 74 9.23 -1.08 -0.68
CA ILE A 74 8.85 -0.77 0.70
C ILE A 74 10.09 -0.40 1.50
N LYS A 75 9.98 0.68 2.27
CA LYS A 75 11.04 1.14 3.18
C LYS A 75 10.53 1.18 4.62
N PRO A 76 10.57 0.06 5.35
CA PRO A 76 10.23 0.06 6.76
C PRO A 76 11.36 0.67 7.60
N ILE A 77 10.98 1.27 8.72
CA ILE A 77 11.87 1.76 9.77
C ILE A 77 11.60 0.95 11.03
N ILE A 78 12.63 0.35 11.58
CA ILE A 78 12.57 -0.38 12.84
C ILE A 78 13.22 0.48 13.92
N MET A 79 12.47 0.76 14.98
CA MET A 79 12.96 1.49 16.16
C MET A 79 13.26 0.52 17.29
N VAL A 80 14.47 0.59 17.80
CA VAL A 80 14.96 -0.26 18.91
C VAL A 80 15.29 0.61 20.10
N ASP A 81 14.91 0.18 21.31
CA ASP A 81 15.06 0.97 22.54
C ASP A 81 16.50 1.16 22.99
N LYS A 82 17.43 0.32 22.53
CA LYS A 82 18.83 0.35 22.91
C LYS A 82 19.74 0.45 21.69
N ARG A 83 20.98 0.83 21.92
CA ARG A 83 22.00 0.74 20.87
C ARG A 83 22.32 -0.72 20.57
N ILE A 84 22.41 -1.05 19.30
CA ILE A 84 22.66 -2.40 18.80
C ILE A 84 23.93 -2.44 17.96
N LYS A 85 24.54 -3.62 17.87
CA LYS A 85 25.71 -3.88 17.03
C LYS A 85 25.28 -4.07 15.56
N LYS A 86 26.17 -3.80 14.61
CA LYS A 86 25.87 -3.96 13.16
C LYS A 86 25.45 -5.38 12.76
N SER A 87 26.00 -6.41 13.42
CA SER A 87 25.58 -7.80 13.19
C SER A 87 24.11 -8.03 13.57
N GLN A 88 23.67 -7.47 14.69
CA GLN A 88 22.27 -7.56 15.13
C GLN A 88 21.33 -6.78 14.20
N GLU A 89 21.78 -5.62 13.69
CA GLU A 89 21.02 -4.90 12.66
C GLU A 89 20.79 -5.73 11.40
N LYS A 90 21.81 -6.49 10.96
CA LYS A 90 21.72 -7.35 9.78
C LYS A 90 20.69 -8.46 9.98
N VAL A 91 20.67 -9.09 11.15
CA VAL A 91 19.70 -10.12 11.50
C VAL A 91 18.27 -9.53 11.53
N LEU A 92 18.08 -8.37 12.18
CA LEU A 92 16.77 -7.71 12.24
C LEU A 92 16.25 -7.30 10.86
N ARG A 93 17.13 -6.85 9.94
CA ARG A 93 16.74 -6.57 8.56
C ARG A 93 16.28 -7.82 7.81
N ALA A 94 16.99 -8.94 7.97
CA ALA A 94 16.64 -10.20 7.32
C ALA A 94 15.28 -10.72 7.82
N LEU A 95 15.06 -10.72 9.13
CA LEU A 95 13.79 -11.14 9.74
C LEU A 95 12.63 -10.22 9.32
N ALA A 96 12.87 -8.91 9.27
CA ALA A 96 11.85 -7.96 8.80
C ALA A 96 11.48 -8.18 7.33
N HIS A 97 12.48 -8.47 6.49
CA HIS A 97 12.25 -8.80 5.08
C HIS A 97 11.35 -10.02 4.95
N GLU A 98 11.74 -11.13 5.58
CA GLU A 98 11.02 -12.39 5.52
C GLU A 98 9.56 -12.27 6.00
N ASN A 99 9.34 -11.55 7.11
CA ASN A 99 7.98 -11.35 7.64
C ASN A 99 7.10 -10.49 6.73
N ILE A 100 7.64 -9.37 6.24
CA ILE A 100 6.90 -8.47 5.35
C ILE A 100 6.63 -9.17 4.00
N GLU A 101 7.58 -9.93 3.48
CA GLU A 101 7.42 -10.70 2.27
C GLU A 101 6.30 -11.73 2.41
N LYS A 102 6.33 -12.57 3.45
CA LYS A 102 5.28 -13.55 3.74
C LYS A 102 3.89 -12.93 3.87
N SER A 103 3.82 -11.77 4.51
CA SER A 103 2.54 -11.09 4.76
C SER A 103 1.95 -10.39 3.53
N LEU A 104 2.77 -10.00 2.56
CA LEU A 104 2.33 -9.18 1.43
C LEU A 104 2.26 -9.91 0.09
N THR A 105 3.10 -10.93 -0.14
CA THR A 105 3.19 -11.62 -1.45
C THR A 105 1.87 -12.25 -1.89
N GLN A 106 1.03 -12.66 -0.94
CA GLN A 106 -0.26 -13.31 -1.21
C GLN A 106 -1.42 -12.32 -1.39
N LEU A 107 -1.20 -11.02 -1.18
CA LEU A 107 -2.23 -10.00 -1.19
C LEU A 107 -2.24 -9.21 -2.50
N THR A 108 -3.42 -8.69 -2.85
CA THR A 108 -3.57 -7.68 -3.90
C THR A 108 -3.07 -6.32 -3.41
N LEU A 109 -2.79 -5.39 -4.33
CA LEU A 109 -2.32 -4.04 -3.95
C LEU A 109 -3.28 -3.35 -2.98
N SER A 110 -4.59 -3.43 -3.22
CA SER A 110 -5.62 -2.81 -2.39
C SER A 110 -5.66 -3.39 -0.98
N GLU A 111 -5.56 -4.71 -0.84
CA GLU A 111 -5.52 -5.41 0.45
C GLU A 111 -4.23 -5.10 1.22
N ALA A 112 -3.10 -5.10 0.51
CA ALA A 112 -1.80 -4.74 1.09
C ALA A 112 -1.83 -3.32 1.66
N LEU A 113 -2.39 -2.34 0.94
CA LEU A 113 -2.52 -0.97 1.41
C LEU A 113 -3.46 -0.87 2.62
N LYS A 114 -4.61 -1.56 2.61
CA LYS A 114 -5.51 -1.62 3.76
C LYS A 114 -4.79 -2.16 5.00
N LYS A 115 -4.06 -3.28 4.89
CA LYS A 115 -3.29 -3.89 5.98
C LYS A 115 -2.16 -2.98 6.49
N ILE A 116 -1.58 -2.16 5.63
CA ILE A 116 -0.56 -1.19 6.00
C ILE A 116 -1.15 -0.01 6.78
N TYR A 117 -2.28 0.55 6.31
CA TYR A 117 -2.89 1.73 6.94
C TYR A 117 -3.66 1.40 8.21
N SER A 118 -4.17 0.17 8.38
CA SER A 118 -4.71 -0.33 9.67
C SER A 118 -3.60 -0.50 10.72
N GLY A 119 -2.34 -0.58 10.29
CA GLY A 119 -1.19 -0.78 11.17
C GLY A 119 -0.96 -2.24 11.58
N ASP A 120 -1.75 -3.19 11.05
CA ASP A 120 -1.66 -4.60 11.43
C ASP A 120 -0.34 -5.20 10.96
N LEU A 121 0.11 -4.87 9.73
CA LEU A 121 1.43 -5.27 9.26
C LEU A 121 2.56 -4.80 10.19
N SER A 122 2.46 -3.56 10.68
CA SER A 122 3.44 -3.00 11.61
C SER A 122 3.43 -3.72 12.97
N LYS A 123 2.26 -4.11 13.46
CA LYS A 123 2.09 -4.87 14.72
C LYS A 123 2.62 -6.29 14.57
N GLU A 124 2.28 -7.00 13.49
CA GLU A 124 2.76 -8.35 13.19
C GLU A 124 4.30 -8.38 13.10
N ALA A 125 4.88 -7.48 12.31
CA ALA A 125 6.32 -7.37 12.18
C ALA A 125 6.99 -7.02 13.52
N ALA A 126 6.42 -6.12 14.30
CA ALA A 126 6.96 -5.77 15.62
C ALA A 126 6.89 -6.96 16.59
N ALA A 127 5.81 -7.75 16.58
CA ALA A 127 5.66 -8.92 17.45
C ALA A 127 6.74 -9.98 17.14
N THR A 128 6.97 -10.27 15.86
CA THR A 128 7.99 -11.24 15.45
C THR A 128 9.40 -10.75 15.76
N LEU A 129 9.70 -9.46 15.54
CA LEU A 129 11.02 -8.90 15.83
C LEU A 129 11.29 -8.81 17.34
N LYS A 130 10.27 -8.61 18.17
CA LYS A 130 10.41 -8.59 19.64
C LYS A 130 10.92 -9.90 20.23
N SER A 131 10.65 -11.04 19.59
CA SER A 131 11.16 -12.35 20.04
C SER A 131 12.68 -12.43 19.97
N THR A 132 13.30 -11.71 19.01
CA THR A 132 14.76 -11.73 18.80
C THR A 132 15.46 -10.57 19.52
N TYR A 133 14.87 -9.39 19.49
CA TYR A 133 15.44 -8.18 20.12
C TYR A 133 14.34 -7.19 20.53
N PRO A 134 14.50 -6.43 21.64
CA PRO A 134 13.49 -5.50 22.16
C PRO A 134 13.26 -4.34 21.17
N THR A 135 12.40 -4.59 20.19
CA THR A 135 11.96 -3.59 19.24
C THR A 135 10.80 -2.78 19.82
N LYS A 136 10.86 -1.47 19.67
CA LYS A 136 9.82 -0.55 20.16
C LYS A 136 8.66 -0.43 19.17
N ARG A 137 8.99 -0.19 17.91
CA ARG A 137 8.01 0.09 16.87
C ARG A 137 8.58 -0.20 15.49
N VAL A 138 7.73 -0.68 14.62
CA VAL A 138 8.02 -0.84 13.19
C VAL A 138 7.04 0.05 12.43
N GLU A 139 7.52 0.87 11.51
CA GLU A 139 6.69 1.75 10.69
C GLU A 139 7.14 1.72 9.24
N ILE A 140 6.20 1.80 8.32
CA ILE A 140 6.52 1.86 6.89
C ILE A 140 6.71 3.31 6.48
N SER A 141 7.96 3.71 6.27
CA SER A 141 8.34 5.08 5.95
C SER A 141 7.93 5.53 4.56
N LYS A 142 8.07 4.63 3.59
CA LYS A 142 7.76 4.93 2.18
C LYS A 142 7.37 3.66 1.45
N ILE A 143 6.37 3.77 0.60
CA ILE A 143 6.07 2.81 -0.46
C ILE A 143 6.18 3.54 -1.80
N SER A 144 6.68 2.86 -2.81
CA SER A 144 6.70 3.35 -4.19
C SER A 144 6.37 2.21 -5.13
N VAL A 145 5.46 2.43 -6.04
CA VAL A 145 5.17 1.48 -7.12
C VAL A 145 6.27 1.59 -8.16
N MET A 146 6.83 0.45 -8.55
CA MET A 146 7.92 0.41 -9.53
C MET A 146 7.39 0.34 -10.97
N ASN A 147 6.31 -0.40 -11.18
CA ASN A 147 5.65 -0.57 -12.47
C ASN A 147 4.27 0.10 -12.47
N PRO A 148 4.18 1.43 -12.64
CA PRO A 148 2.91 2.13 -12.61
C PRO A 148 2.04 1.83 -13.84
N ALA A 149 2.61 1.28 -14.92
CA ALA A 149 1.87 0.95 -16.14
C ALA A 149 0.75 -0.07 -15.90
N SER A 150 0.92 -1.02 -14.98
CA SER A 150 -0.12 -1.98 -14.62
C SER A 150 -1.29 -1.39 -13.82
N LEU A 151 -1.20 -0.12 -13.39
CA LEU A 151 -2.25 0.60 -12.64
C LEU A 151 -2.89 1.72 -13.47
N MET A 152 -2.55 1.84 -14.76
CA MET A 152 -3.04 2.89 -15.66
C MET A 152 -4.35 2.50 -16.36
N GLU A 153 -5.21 1.73 -15.73
CA GLU A 153 -6.56 1.56 -16.24
C GLU A 153 -7.32 2.86 -16.03
N VAL A 154 -7.48 3.61 -17.11
CA VAL A 154 -8.38 4.76 -17.14
C VAL A 154 -9.80 4.18 -17.12
N PRO A 155 -10.67 4.56 -16.19
CA PRO A 155 -12.05 4.10 -16.22
C PRO A 155 -12.67 4.47 -17.58
N PRO A 156 -13.46 3.59 -18.17
CA PRO A 156 -14.14 3.87 -19.45
C PRO A 156 -14.97 5.14 -19.31
N ASP A 157 -15.15 5.85 -20.43
CA ASP A 157 -15.98 7.03 -20.49
C ASP A 157 -17.42 6.72 -20.07
N GLU A 158 -18.18 7.72 -19.58
CA GLU A 158 -19.59 7.53 -19.21
C GLU A 158 -20.39 6.93 -20.36
N ASP A 159 -20.10 7.33 -21.60
CA ASP A 159 -20.69 6.76 -22.82
C ASP A 159 -20.29 5.30 -23.07
N GLU A 160 -19.10 4.87 -22.64
CA GLU A 160 -18.67 3.48 -22.71
C GLU A 160 -19.25 2.64 -21.58
N LEU A 161 -19.45 3.24 -20.38
CA LEU A 161 -20.13 2.59 -19.26
C LEU A 161 -21.59 2.31 -19.60
N GLU A 162 -22.31 3.24 -20.22
CA GLU A 162 -23.69 3.04 -20.68
C GLU A 162 -23.77 1.94 -21.73
N LYS A 163 -22.82 1.85 -22.66
CA LYS A 163 -22.74 0.76 -23.65
C LYS A 163 -22.44 -0.60 -23.01
N ILE A 164 -21.59 -0.63 -21.97
CA ILE A 164 -21.28 -1.87 -21.25
C ILE A 164 -22.47 -2.32 -20.41
N LEU A 165 -23.20 -1.40 -19.77
CA LEU A 165 -24.41 -1.70 -19.02
C LEU A 165 -25.51 -2.20 -19.95
N SER A 166 -25.80 -1.51 -21.05
CA SER A 166 -26.80 -1.95 -22.04
C SER A 166 -26.48 -3.30 -22.64
N SER A 167 -25.21 -3.61 -22.90
CA SER A 167 -24.78 -4.92 -23.43
C SER A 167 -24.83 -6.06 -22.38
N LYS A 168 -24.85 -5.75 -21.09
CA LYS A 168 -25.06 -6.74 -20.02
C LYS A 168 -26.53 -7.04 -19.84
N ASP A 169 -27.38 -6.02 -19.87
CA ASP A 169 -28.83 -6.17 -19.77
C ASP A 169 -29.38 -6.99 -20.94
N GLU A 170 -28.84 -6.80 -22.17
CA GLU A 170 -29.19 -7.61 -23.34
C GLU A 170 -28.75 -9.09 -23.21
N LYS A 171 -27.67 -9.38 -22.53
CA LYS A 171 -27.19 -10.76 -22.30
C LYS A 171 -28.00 -11.47 -21.21
N GLU A 172 -28.37 -10.78 -20.11
CA GLU A 172 -29.21 -11.37 -19.08
C GLU A 172 -30.63 -11.67 -19.61
N THR A 173 -31.19 -10.80 -20.44
CA THR A 173 -32.51 -11.04 -21.04
C THR A 173 -32.49 -12.21 -22.08
N VAL A 174 -31.36 -12.45 -22.75
CA VAL A 174 -31.22 -13.59 -23.70
C VAL A 174 -31.02 -14.91 -22.93
N GLU A 175 -30.33 -14.91 -21.79
CA GLU A 175 -30.17 -16.10 -20.94
C GLU A 175 -31.48 -16.48 -20.22
N GLU A 176 -32.32 -15.54 -19.82
CA GLU A 176 -33.67 -15.83 -19.27
C GLU A 176 -34.63 -16.41 -20.30
N THR A 177 -34.61 -15.90 -21.54
CA THR A 177 -35.50 -16.42 -22.60
C THR A 177 -35.11 -17.80 -23.08
N VAL A 178 -33.82 -18.18 -23.02
CA VAL A 178 -33.36 -19.52 -23.43
C VAL A 178 -33.64 -20.57 -22.35
N SER A 179 -33.79 -20.18 -21.09
CA SER A 179 -34.15 -21.08 -19.98
C SER A 179 -35.66 -21.40 -19.92
N GLU A 180 -36.52 -20.53 -20.45
CA GLU A 180 -38.00 -20.76 -20.51
C GLU A 180 -38.44 -21.61 -21.72
N GLU A 181 -37.64 -21.75 -22.77
CA GLU A 181 -37.96 -22.60 -23.95
C GLU A 181 -37.51 -24.07 -23.83
N THR A 182 -36.91 -24.47 -22.69
CA THR A 182 -36.42 -25.84 -22.45
C THR A 182 -37.13 -26.61 -21.34
N GLU A 183 -38.35 -26.21 -20.91
CA GLU A 183 -39.24 -27.02 -20.07
C GLU A 183 -40.40 -27.65 -20.84
#